data_6e3ba4406e82ca8776424066cac71b80
#
_entry.id   6e3ba4406e82ca8776424066cac71b80
#
_cell.length_a   1.000
_cell.length_b   1.000
_cell.length_c   1.000
_cell.angle_alpha   90.00
_cell.angle_beta   90.00
_cell.angle_gamma   90.00
#
_symmetry.space_group_name_H-M   'P 1'
#
loop_
_entity.id
_entity.type
_entity.pdbx_description
1 polymer ?
#
loop_
_entity_poly.entity_id
_entity_poly.type
_entity_poly.pdbx_seq_one_letter_code
_entity_poly.pdbx_strand_id
1 'polypeptide(L)'
;MVTYKSDLGNINWDEMKATLKEDAFDNGRSSQQLKDSFENSYATCIAYIDNCIVGTARVLSDGICNAYIVDVWTFTPYRRQGI
;
A
#
# COMPACT_ATOMS: atom_id res chain seq x y z
N MET A 1 9.90 12.26 8.81
CA MET A 1 8.53 12.77 8.58
C MET A 1 7.79 11.84 7.62
N VAL A 2 6.56 11.50 7.93
CA VAL A 2 5.75 10.64 7.08
C VAL A 2 5.02 11.47 6.03
N THR A 3 5.09 11.03 4.78
CA THR A 3 4.34 11.65 3.67
C THR A 3 3.32 10.65 3.16
N TYR A 4 2.10 11.10 2.91
CA TYR A 4 1.03 10.26 2.38
C TYR A 4 0.68 10.69 0.96
N LYS A 5 0.53 9.72 0.07
CA LYS A 5 0.13 9.97 -1.32
C LYS A 5 -1.03 9.07 -1.72
N SER A 6 -1.97 9.62 -2.45
CA SER A 6 -3.11 8.86 -2.98
C SER A 6 -2.91 8.42 -4.42
N ASP A 7 -1.93 8.98 -5.12
CA ASP A 7 -1.63 8.58 -6.50
C ASP A 7 -0.63 7.44 -6.54
N LEU A 8 -0.63 6.71 -7.65
CA LEU A 8 0.24 5.56 -7.86
C LEU A 8 1.34 5.83 -8.91
N GLY A 9 1.53 7.09 -9.29
CA GLY A 9 2.33 7.44 -10.46
C GLY A 9 3.81 7.14 -10.37
N ASN A 10 4.38 7.20 -9.18
CA ASN A 10 5.83 7.07 -8.98
C ASN A 10 6.21 5.89 -8.08
N ILE A 11 5.35 4.88 -7.99
CA ILE A 11 5.62 3.73 -7.14
C ILE A 11 6.59 2.78 -7.83
N ASN A 12 7.65 2.41 -7.11
CA ASN A 12 8.49 1.28 -7.48
C ASN A 12 7.85 0.01 -6.94
N TRP A 13 7.16 -0.73 -7.81
CA TRP A 13 6.40 -1.91 -7.41
C TRP A 13 7.29 -3.06 -6.96
N ASP A 14 8.50 -3.15 -7.48
CA ASP A 14 9.46 -4.16 -7.02
C ASP A 14 9.93 -3.88 -5.60
N GLU A 15 10.14 -2.62 -5.25
CA GLU A 15 10.47 -2.20 -3.89
C GLU A 15 9.31 -2.50 -2.95
N MET A 16 8.07 -2.18 -3.36
CA MET A 16 6.89 -2.47 -2.55
C MET A 16 6.76 -3.97 -2.30
N LYS A 17 6.94 -4.78 -3.34
CA LYS A 17 6.90 -6.24 -3.22
C LYS A 17 7.93 -6.73 -2.21
N ALA A 18 9.17 -6.26 -2.32
CA ALA A 18 10.26 -6.68 -1.42
C ALA A 18 9.96 -6.31 0.03
N THR A 19 9.46 -5.09 0.27
CA THR A 19 9.16 -4.62 1.62
C THR A 19 7.99 -5.38 2.23
N LEU A 20 6.94 -5.62 1.46
CA LEU A 20 5.80 -6.42 1.92
C LEU A 20 6.22 -7.85 2.24
N LYS A 21 7.11 -8.42 1.44
CA LYS A 21 7.59 -9.79 1.64
C LYS A 21 8.36 -9.93 2.96
N GLU A 22 9.11 -8.91 3.36
CA GLU A 22 9.81 -8.92 4.64
C GLU A 22 8.85 -9.10 5.82
N ASP A 23 7.63 -8.56 5.71
CA ASP A 23 6.59 -8.69 6.73
C ASP A 23 5.63 -9.86 6.44
N ALA A 24 5.92 -10.68 5.43
CA ALA A 24 5.04 -11.76 4.98
C ALA A 24 3.64 -11.25 4.62
N PHE A 25 3.54 -10.06 4.07
CA PHE A 25 2.27 -9.39 3.75
C PHE A 25 2.00 -9.30 2.25
N ASP A 26 2.87 -9.86 1.43
CA ASP A 26 2.70 -9.78 -0.03
C ASP A 26 1.65 -10.76 -0.56
N ASN A 27 1.22 -11.72 0.22
CA ASN A 27 0.23 -12.74 -0.15
C ASN A 27 0.61 -13.51 -1.42
N GLY A 28 1.92 -13.66 -1.68
CA GLY A 28 2.39 -14.34 -2.88
C GLY A 28 2.20 -13.57 -4.17
N ARG A 29 1.75 -12.31 -4.11
CA ARG A 29 1.54 -11.47 -5.31
C ARG A 29 2.87 -11.05 -5.91
N SER A 30 2.98 -11.10 -7.24
CA SER A 30 4.11 -10.51 -7.96
C SER A 30 4.02 -8.99 -7.93
N SER A 31 5.10 -8.31 -8.34
CA SER A 31 5.08 -6.85 -8.47
C SER A 31 3.95 -6.38 -9.39
N GLN A 32 3.73 -7.09 -10.50
CA GLN A 32 2.65 -6.73 -11.44
C GLN A 32 1.28 -6.97 -10.82
N GLN A 33 1.10 -8.06 -10.05
CA GLN A 33 -0.16 -8.32 -9.37
C GLN A 33 -0.46 -7.28 -8.30
N LEU A 34 0.57 -6.81 -7.58
CA LEU A 34 0.41 -5.72 -6.63
C LEU A 34 -0.06 -4.45 -7.34
N LYS A 35 0.60 -4.09 -8.43
CA LYS A 35 0.24 -2.92 -9.22
C LYS A 35 -1.21 -3.02 -9.69
N ASP A 36 -1.60 -4.16 -10.25
CA ASP A 36 -2.96 -4.37 -10.74
C ASP A 36 -3.98 -4.26 -9.60
N SER A 37 -3.68 -4.83 -8.42
CA SER A 37 -4.56 -4.75 -7.26
C SER A 37 -4.80 -3.30 -6.83
N PHE A 38 -3.74 -2.50 -6.76
CA PHE A 38 -3.85 -1.11 -6.34
C PHE A 38 -4.53 -0.25 -7.42
N GLU A 39 -4.20 -0.46 -8.68
CA GLU A 39 -4.82 0.29 -9.78
C GLU A 39 -6.32 0.01 -9.91
N ASN A 40 -6.76 -1.18 -9.53
CA ASN A 40 -8.17 -1.56 -9.57
C ASN A 40 -8.92 -1.19 -8.29
N SER A 41 -8.27 -0.55 -7.34
CA SER A 41 -8.91 -0.11 -6.11
C SER A 41 -9.68 1.19 -6.34
N TYR A 42 -10.74 1.40 -5.57
CA TYR A 42 -11.51 2.65 -5.62
C TYR A 42 -10.65 3.84 -5.15
N ALA A 43 -9.88 3.65 -4.09
CA ALA A 43 -8.96 4.65 -3.56
C ALA A 43 -7.77 3.97 -2.91
N THR A 44 -6.64 4.65 -2.88
CA THR A 44 -5.40 4.14 -2.29
C THR A 44 -4.71 5.21 -1.46
N CYS A 45 -3.91 4.77 -0.50
CA CYS A 45 -3.05 5.66 0.27
C CYS A 45 -1.72 4.94 0.51
N ILE A 46 -0.63 5.59 0.18
CA ILE A 46 0.71 5.06 0.38
C ILE A 46 1.47 6.00 1.30
N ALA A 47 2.07 5.46 2.35
CA ALA A 47 2.87 6.22 3.30
C ALA A 47 4.35 6.05 2.99
N TYR A 48 5.08 7.16 3.04
CA TYR A 48 6.52 7.21 2.75
C TYR A 48 7.29 7.85 3.90
N ILE A 49 8.49 7.33 4.16
CA ILE A 49 9.50 8.00 4.98
C ILE A 49 10.78 8.01 4.14
N ASP A 50 11.35 9.21 3.90
CA ASP A 50 12.57 9.38 3.10
C ASP A 50 12.49 8.67 1.75
N ASN A 51 11.34 8.80 1.09
CA ASN A 51 11.03 8.19 -0.21
C ASN A 51 10.95 6.66 -0.18
N CYS A 52 10.93 6.05 1.01
CA CYS A 52 10.72 4.61 1.16
C CYS A 52 9.28 4.34 1.53
N ILE A 53 8.67 3.33 0.91
CA ILE A 53 7.30 2.92 1.22
C ILE A 53 7.28 2.21 2.57
N VAL A 54 6.50 2.73 3.51
CA VAL A 54 6.40 2.17 4.86
C VAL A 54 4.98 1.83 5.27
N GLY A 55 4.01 2.12 4.44
CA GLY A 55 2.62 1.76 4.74
C GLY A 55 1.73 1.85 3.53
N THR A 56 0.63 1.08 3.56
CA THR A 56 -0.38 1.08 2.50
C THR A 56 -1.77 0.96 3.10
N ALA A 57 -2.75 1.43 2.35
CA ALA A 57 -4.16 1.11 2.56
C ALA A 57 -4.85 1.27 1.21
N ARG A 58 -5.85 0.43 0.94
CA ARG A 58 -6.66 0.60 -0.25
C ARG A 58 -8.12 0.32 0.04
N VAL A 59 -8.99 0.93 -0.73
CA VAL A 59 -10.44 0.81 -0.57
C VAL A 59 -11.04 0.14 -1.78
N LEU A 60 -11.86 -0.87 -1.56
CA LEU A 60 -12.69 -1.49 -2.58
C LEU A 60 -14.11 -0.96 -2.40
N SER A 61 -14.72 -0.43 -3.44
CA SER A 61 -16.04 0.17 -3.34
C SER A 61 -16.77 0.12 -4.68
N ASP A 62 -18.10 0.03 -4.62
CA ASP A 62 -18.93 0.22 -5.80
C ASP A 62 -19.21 1.69 -6.09
N GLY A 63 -18.71 2.59 -5.24
CA GLY A 63 -18.90 4.03 -5.40
C GLY A 63 -20.30 4.52 -4.98
N ILE A 64 -21.13 3.65 -4.42
CA ILE A 64 -22.51 3.97 -4.09
C ILE A 64 -22.77 3.86 -2.59
N CYS A 65 -22.69 2.65 -2.02
CA CYS A 65 -23.03 2.46 -0.61
C CYS A 65 -22.10 1.51 0.14
N ASN A 66 -21.29 0.73 -0.57
CA ASN A 66 -20.39 -0.25 0.06
C ASN A 66 -18.94 0.14 -0.13
N ALA A 67 -18.16 0.05 0.96
CA ALA A 67 -16.72 0.27 0.90
C ALA A 67 -16.04 -0.68 1.88
N TYR A 68 -14.94 -1.27 1.45
CA TYR A 68 -14.12 -2.17 2.26
C TYR A 68 -12.68 -1.68 2.26
N ILE A 69 -12.11 -1.52 3.45
CA ILE A 69 -10.69 -1.14 3.58
C ILE A 69 -9.89 -2.44 3.66
N VAL A 70 -8.93 -2.61 2.76
CA VAL A 70 -8.10 -3.82 2.67
C VAL A 70 -6.63 -3.43 2.54
N ASP A 71 -5.74 -4.41 2.72
CA ASP A 71 -4.28 -4.21 2.62
C ASP A 71 -3.80 -3.05 3.49
N VAL A 72 -4.36 -2.90 4.69
CA VAL A 72 -3.88 -1.92 5.66
C VAL A 72 -2.61 -2.47 6.30
N TRP A 73 -1.48 -1.83 6.01
CA TRP A 73 -0.18 -2.34 6.41
C TRP A 73 0.75 -1.20 6.77
N THR A 74 1.52 -1.38 7.84
CA THR A 74 2.65 -0.53 8.20
C THR A 74 3.87 -1.42 8.37
N PHE A 75 4.97 -1.09 7.71
CA PHE A 75 6.20 -1.87 7.78
C PHE A 75 6.65 -1.98 9.24
N THR A 76 6.94 -3.21 9.68
CA THR A 76 7.18 -3.53 11.09
C THR A 76 8.13 -2.55 11.80
N PRO A 77 9.30 -2.17 11.24
CA PRO A 77 10.19 -1.23 11.92
C PRO A 77 9.57 0.14 12.22
N TYR A 78 8.48 0.49 11.55
CA TYR A 78 7.83 1.80 11.67
C TYR A 78 6.49 1.74 12.39
N ARG A 79 6.09 0.58 12.90
CA ARG A 79 4.85 0.46 13.67
C ARG A 79 4.98 1.25 14.96
N ARG A 80 3.84 1.78 15.45
CA ARG A 80 3.77 2.60 16.67
C ARG A 80 4.38 3.99 16.51
N GLN A 81 4.57 4.45 15.28
CA GLN A 81 5.00 5.82 15.01
C GLN A 81 3.88 6.70 14.47
N GLY A 82 2.63 6.29 14.64
CA GLY A 82 1.49 7.07 14.21
C GLY A 82 1.20 7.02 12.70
N ILE A 83 1.67 5.99 12.03
CA ILE A 83 1.47 5.82 10.58
C ILE A 83 0.14 5.14 10.28
#